data_8bf18b785cb349578a4bc90fa090438c
#
_entry.id   8bf18b785cb349578a4bc90fa090438c
#
_cell.length_a   1.000
_cell.length_b   1.000
_cell.length_c   1.000
_cell.angle_alpha   90.00
_cell.angle_beta   90.00
_cell.angle_gamma   90.00
#
_symmetry.space_group_name_H-M   'P 1'
#
loop_
_entity.id
_entity.type
_entity.pdbx_description
1 polymer ?
#
loop_
_entity_poly.entity_id
_entity_poly.type
_entity_poly.pdbx_seq_one_letter_code
_entity_poly.pdbx_strand_id
1 'polypeptide(L)'
;KEMEQFFETNPGLKSRVPNTFFFEDYSGDEIVEMGLKNLQKSSYQLEDESYYAMRVKQAYSRSLDHSNGRWIRNFNEHLMRALANRVVETQVDDYVTIINEDIDDVLLQGTQQPEENQKDALEQLQNLIGIEKVKKQVEQFISLAELNKKREEQGAAVSEFSLHSLFL
;
A
#
# COMPACT_ATOMS: atom_id res chain seq x y z
N LYS A 1 2.67 19.25 10.22
CA LYS A 1 3.50 20.05 9.27
C LYS A 1 2.62 20.80 8.25
N GLU A 2 1.79 20.12 7.47
CA GLU A 2 0.96 20.74 6.42
C GLU A 2 -0.09 21.70 6.98
N MET A 3 -0.77 21.35 8.06
CA MET A 3 -1.73 22.22 8.73
C MET A 3 -1.08 23.44 9.37
N GLU A 4 0.14 23.35 9.86
CA GLU A 4 0.90 24.49 10.35
C GLU A 4 1.21 25.47 9.24
N GLN A 5 1.69 24.99 8.08
CA GLN A 5 1.92 25.80 6.89
C GLN A 5 0.62 26.45 6.38
N PHE A 6 -0.51 25.72 6.44
CA PHE A 6 -1.82 26.23 6.08
C PHE A 6 -2.26 27.40 6.99
N PHE A 7 -2.00 27.31 8.29
CA PHE A 7 -2.27 28.38 9.25
C PHE A 7 -1.31 29.58 9.08
N GLU A 8 -0.06 29.34 8.68
CA GLU A 8 0.90 30.40 8.38
C GLU A 8 0.49 31.21 7.14
N THR A 9 -0.04 30.51 6.13
CA THR A 9 -0.53 31.15 4.89
C THR A 9 -1.81 31.95 5.11
N ASN A 10 -2.60 31.64 6.15
CA ASN A 10 -3.87 32.27 6.46
C ASN A 10 -3.99 32.65 7.94
N PRO A 11 -3.35 33.74 8.40
CA PRO A 11 -3.32 34.11 9.83
C PRO A 11 -4.69 34.32 10.47
N GLY A 12 -5.71 34.70 9.66
CA GLY A 12 -7.08 34.89 10.12
C GLY A 12 -7.83 33.58 10.42
N LEU A 13 -7.35 32.42 9.97
CA LEU A 13 -7.95 31.14 10.28
C LEU A 13 -7.58 30.66 11.68
N LYS A 14 -6.35 30.93 12.14
CA LYS A 14 -5.88 30.49 13.46
C LYS A 14 -6.75 31.07 14.59
N SER A 15 -7.25 32.29 14.44
CA SER A 15 -8.14 32.93 15.42
C SER A 15 -9.58 32.42 15.37
N ARG A 16 -10.00 31.77 14.28
CA ARG A 16 -11.35 31.25 14.06
C ARG A 16 -11.47 29.74 14.34
N VAL A 17 -10.35 29.03 14.48
CA VAL A 17 -10.28 27.61 14.79
C VAL A 17 -9.70 27.45 16.21
N PRO A 18 -10.53 27.56 17.27
CA PRO A 18 -10.04 27.57 18.63
C PRO A 18 -9.60 26.18 19.13
N ASN A 19 -10.03 25.10 18.50
CA ASN A 19 -9.75 23.74 18.93
C ASN A 19 -8.88 23.01 17.91
N THR A 20 -7.78 22.44 18.38
CA THR A 20 -6.89 21.58 17.59
C THR A 20 -6.82 20.21 18.26
N PHE A 21 -7.13 19.17 17.51
CA PHE A 21 -7.03 17.79 17.96
C PHE A 21 -5.85 17.14 17.24
N PHE A 22 -4.98 16.51 18.00
CA PHE A 22 -3.87 15.72 17.48
C PHE A 22 -4.28 14.26 17.49
N PHE A 23 -4.16 13.61 16.35
CA PHE A 23 -4.32 12.17 16.22
C PHE A 23 -2.92 11.57 16.06
N GLU A 24 -2.54 10.77 17.04
CA GLU A 24 -1.30 10.01 17.00
C GLU A 24 -1.49 8.77 16.10
N ASP A 25 -0.38 8.24 15.61
CA ASP A 25 -0.41 6.98 14.90
C ASP A 25 -0.76 5.84 15.86
N TYR A 26 -1.45 4.85 15.36
CA TYR A 26 -1.85 3.69 16.16
C TYR A 26 -0.65 2.79 16.47
N SER A 27 -0.65 2.25 17.67
CA SER A 27 0.29 1.21 18.07
C SER A 27 0.05 -0.09 17.31
N GLY A 28 1.06 -0.97 17.27
CA GLY A 28 0.90 -2.29 16.66
C GLY A 28 -0.23 -3.13 17.29
N ASP A 29 -0.51 -2.94 18.59
CA ASP A 29 -1.62 -3.63 19.26
C ASP A 29 -2.98 -3.13 18.79
N GLU A 30 -3.15 -1.84 18.63
CA GLU A 30 -4.38 -1.23 18.12
C GLU A 30 -4.61 -1.60 16.64
N ILE A 31 -3.54 -1.68 15.84
CA ILE A 31 -3.62 -2.15 14.44
C ILE A 31 -4.11 -3.61 14.39
N VAL A 32 -3.61 -4.47 15.27
CA VAL A 32 -4.08 -5.86 15.37
C VAL A 32 -5.55 -5.91 15.76
N GLU A 33 -5.96 -5.15 16.78
CA GLU A 33 -7.36 -5.10 17.23
C GLU A 33 -8.30 -4.64 16.10
N MET A 34 -7.91 -3.62 15.35
CA MET A 34 -8.65 -3.17 14.16
C MET A 34 -8.75 -4.25 13.09
N GLY A 35 -7.66 -4.98 12.87
CA GLY A 35 -7.60 -6.08 11.91
C GLY A 35 -8.54 -7.22 12.28
N LEU A 36 -8.51 -7.66 13.53
CA LEU A 36 -9.39 -8.71 14.05
C LEU A 36 -10.88 -8.32 13.93
N LYS A 37 -11.22 -7.11 14.33
CA LYS A 37 -12.60 -6.58 14.19
C LYS A 37 -13.05 -6.51 12.72
N ASN A 38 -12.15 -6.18 11.81
CA ASN A 38 -12.45 -6.12 10.39
C ASN A 38 -12.73 -7.52 9.81
N LEU A 39 -11.90 -8.54 10.13
CA LEU A 39 -12.13 -9.91 9.72
C LEU A 39 -13.43 -10.47 10.30
N GLN A 40 -13.67 -10.27 11.59
CA GLN A 40 -14.89 -10.70 12.26
C GLN A 40 -16.14 -10.09 11.64
N LYS A 41 -16.11 -8.78 11.31
CA LYS A 41 -17.23 -8.09 10.64
C LYS A 41 -17.52 -8.67 9.26
N SER A 42 -16.50 -9.19 8.58
CA SER A 42 -16.61 -9.83 7.27
C SER A 42 -16.85 -11.34 7.37
N SER A 43 -17.10 -11.87 8.58
CA SER A 43 -17.38 -13.29 8.87
C SER A 43 -16.22 -14.24 8.55
N TYR A 44 -14.99 -13.73 8.52
CA TYR A 44 -13.80 -14.57 8.42
C TYR A 44 -13.31 -14.99 9.81
N GLN A 45 -12.68 -16.16 9.87
CA GLN A 45 -12.06 -16.72 11.06
C GLN A 45 -10.57 -16.90 10.82
N LEU A 46 -9.81 -16.88 11.90
CA LEU A 46 -8.37 -17.17 11.87
C LEU A 46 -8.14 -18.53 12.52
N GLU A 47 -7.28 -19.34 11.93
CA GLU A 47 -6.83 -20.60 12.54
C GLU A 47 -6.09 -20.32 13.86
N ASP A 48 -5.24 -19.28 13.88
CA ASP A 48 -4.47 -18.84 15.06
C ASP A 48 -4.41 -17.30 15.12
N GLU A 49 -5.22 -16.72 16.02
CA GLU A 49 -5.23 -15.26 16.27
C GLU A 49 -3.89 -14.76 16.83
N SER A 50 -3.18 -15.58 17.60
CA SER A 50 -1.89 -15.20 18.18
C SER A 50 -0.83 -15.10 17.09
N TYR A 51 -0.85 -16.01 16.15
CA TYR A 51 0.02 -15.98 14.98
C TYR A 51 -0.24 -14.75 14.12
N TYR A 52 -1.51 -14.50 13.80
CA TYR A 52 -1.91 -13.30 13.07
C TYR A 52 -1.42 -12.02 13.78
N ALA A 53 -1.65 -11.89 15.10
CA ALA A 53 -1.25 -10.73 15.88
C ALA A 53 0.26 -10.50 15.82
N MET A 54 1.05 -11.55 15.97
CA MET A 54 2.51 -11.49 15.88
C MET A 54 2.96 -11.01 14.50
N ARG A 55 2.41 -11.59 13.45
CA ARG A 55 2.81 -11.30 12.06
C ARG A 55 2.41 -9.90 11.62
N VAL A 56 1.20 -9.46 11.99
CA VAL A 56 0.71 -8.08 11.72
C VAL A 56 1.59 -7.06 12.41
N LYS A 57 1.92 -7.22 13.70
CA LYS A 57 2.81 -6.30 14.41
C LYS A 57 4.18 -6.22 13.75
N GLN A 58 4.75 -7.36 13.38
CA GLN A 58 6.04 -7.43 12.71
C GLN A 58 6.01 -6.73 11.34
N ALA A 59 4.96 -6.96 10.56
CA ALA A 59 4.81 -6.37 9.25
C ALA A 59 4.60 -4.85 9.33
N TYR A 60 3.71 -4.40 10.23
CA TYR A 60 3.43 -2.98 10.42
C TYR A 60 4.67 -2.21 10.91
N SER A 61 5.45 -2.78 11.84
CA SER A 61 6.66 -2.14 12.34
C SER A 61 7.76 -1.97 11.29
N ARG A 62 7.74 -2.78 10.23
CA ARG A 62 8.68 -2.71 9.10
C ARG A 62 8.16 -1.92 7.91
N SER A 63 6.86 -1.61 7.92
CA SER A 63 6.23 -0.88 6.84
C SER A 63 6.65 0.58 6.84
N LEU A 64 6.88 1.13 5.67
CA LEU A 64 7.05 2.58 5.46
C LEU A 64 5.69 3.29 5.34
N ASP A 65 4.62 2.53 5.09
CA ASP A 65 3.26 3.03 5.01
C ASP A 65 2.61 3.01 6.41
N HIS A 66 2.48 4.18 7.00
CA HIS A 66 1.79 4.41 8.27
C HIS A 66 0.36 4.93 8.07
N SER A 67 -0.33 4.47 7.02
CA SER A 67 -1.73 4.84 6.78
C SER A 67 -2.72 4.18 7.76
N ASN A 68 -2.21 3.56 8.82
CA ASN A 68 -2.96 3.06 9.97
C ASN A 68 -4.12 2.11 9.57
N GLY A 69 -5.36 2.53 9.78
CA GLY A 69 -6.54 1.72 9.47
C GLY A 69 -6.69 1.35 7.99
N ARG A 70 -6.10 2.12 7.06
CA ARG A 70 -6.06 1.75 5.63
C ARG A 70 -5.07 0.60 5.43
N TRP A 71 -3.89 0.67 6.04
CA TRP A 71 -2.88 -0.37 5.94
C TRP A 71 -3.44 -1.74 6.36
N ILE A 72 -4.03 -1.83 7.55
CA ILE A 72 -4.56 -3.11 8.06
C ILE A 72 -5.76 -3.62 7.25
N ARG A 73 -6.60 -2.73 6.70
CA ARG A 73 -7.68 -3.12 5.80
C ARG A 73 -7.14 -3.74 4.53
N ASN A 74 -6.15 -3.11 3.90
CA ASN A 74 -5.51 -3.63 2.70
C ASN A 74 -4.84 -4.97 2.98
N PHE A 75 -4.15 -5.11 4.12
CA PHE A 75 -3.54 -6.36 4.54
C PHE A 75 -4.59 -7.49 4.63
N ASN A 76 -5.71 -7.25 5.30
CA ASN A 76 -6.80 -8.22 5.41
C ASN A 76 -7.43 -8.55 4.05
N GLU A 77 -7.56 -7.57 3.14
CA GLU A 77 -8.03 -7.84 1.78
C GLU A 77 -7.09 -8.77 1.02
N HIS A 78 -5.78 -8.65 1.21
CA HIS A 78 -4.81 -9.60 0.64
C HIS A 78 -4.97 -11.00 1.25
N LEU A 79 -5.21 -11.11 2.57
CA LEU A 79 -5.49 -12.40 3.22
C LEU A 79 -6.74 -13.08 2.64
N MET A 80 -7.81 -12.31 2.44
CA MET A 80 -9.03 -12.85 1.82
C MET A 80 -8.78 -13.37 0.39
N ARG A 81 -7.90 -12.71 -0.35
CA ARG A 81 -7.49 -13.17 -1.70
C ARG A 81 -6.63 -14.43 -1.61
N ALA A 82 -5.68 -14.50 -0.66
CA ALA A 82 -4.86 -15.68 -0.45
C ALA A 82 -5.72 -16.89 -0.12
N LEU A 83 -6.67 -16.76 0.82
CA LEU A 83 -7.67 -17.79 1.12
C LEU A 83 -8.43 -18.21 -0.15
N ALA A 84 -8.95 -17.25 -0.94
CA ALA A 84 -9.70 -17.57 -2.14
C ALA A 84 -8.86 -18.34 -3.17
N ASN A 85 -7.60 -17.97 -3.36
CA ASN A 85 -6.68 -18.68 -4.24
C ASN A 85 -6.42 -20.11 -3.73
N ARG A 86 -6.11 -20.26 -2.44
CA ARG A 86 -5.90 -21.59 -1.83
C ARG A 86 -7.10 -22.51 -1.99
N VAL A 87 -8.31 -21.99 -1.75
CA VAL A 87 -9.55 -22.76 -1.90
C VAL A 87 -9.73 -23.25 -3.35
N VAL A 88 -9.46 -22.39 -4.33
CA VAL A 88 -9.55 -22.77 -5.76
C VAL A 88 -8.51 -23.81 -6.13
N GLU A 89 -7.28 -23.66 -5.65
CA GLU A 89 -6.17 -24.59 -5.97
C GLU A 89 -6.31 -25.96 -5.29
N THR A 90 -6.73 -25.96 -4.01
CA THR A 90 -6.78 -27.19 -3.19
C THR A 90 -8.14 -27.87 -3.19
N GLN A 91 -9.18 -27.21 -3.73
CA GLN A 91 -10.57 -27.70 -3.74
C GLN A 91 -11.09 -28.04 -2.33
N VAL A 92 -10.66 -27.31 -1.32
CA VAL A 92 -11.14 -27.44 0.07
C VAL A 92 -12.43 -26.64 0.23
N ASP A 93 -13.43 -27.22 0.91
CA ASP A 93 -14.74 -26.60 1.14
C ASP A 93 -14.75 -25.64 2.36
N ASP A 94 -13.60 -25.07 2.74
CA ASP A 94 -13.51 -24.06 3.80
C ASP A 94 -13.25 -22.69 3.19
N TYR A 95 -14.29 -21.88 3.07
CA TYR A 95 -14.28 -20.55 2.49
C TYR A 95 -14.17 -19.42 3.53
N VAL A 96 -13.92 -19.75 4.81
CA VAL A 96 -14.04 -18.82 5.93
C VAL A 96 -12.76 -18.73 6.73
N THR A 97 -12.03 -19.83 6.87
CA THR A 97 -10.86 -19.91 7.75
C THR A 97 -9.57 -19.53 7.03
N ILE A 98 -8.97 -18.43 7.46
CA ILE A 98 -7.63 -18.01 7.06
C ILE A 98 -6.63 -18.77 7.90
N ILE A 99 -5.74 -19.53 7.25
CA ILE A 99 -4.70 -20.33 7.90
C ILE A 99 -3.37 -19.58 7.96
N ASN A 100 -2.42 -20.09 8.71
CA ASN A 100 -1.12 -19.45 8.90
C ASN A 100 -0.33 -19.30 7.59
N GLU A 101 -0.46 -20.27 6.68
CA GLU A 101 0.16 -20.22 5.35
C GLU A 101 -0.37 -19.07 4.51
N ASP A 102 -1.67 -18.76 4.57
CA ASP A 102 -2.26 -17.61 3.86
C ASP A 102 -1.60 -16.27 4.33
N ILE A 103 -1.30 -16.18 5.63
CA ILE A 103 -0.64 -15.01 6.23
C ILE A 103 0.81 -14.90 5.73
N ASP A 104 1.52 -16.01 5.71
CA ASP A 104 2.90 -16.05 5.26
C ASP A 104 3.02 -15.73 3.76
N ASP A 105 2.13 -16.23 2.94
CA ASP A 105 2.07 -15.96 1.50
C ASP A 105 1.88 -14.45 1.23
N VAL A 106 0.97 -13.79 1.95
CA VAL A 106 0.77 -12.35 1.82
C VAL A 106 2.01 -11.57 2.23
N LEU A 107 2.71 -12.00 3.29
CA LEU A 107 3.92 -11.35 3.75
C LEU A 107 5.11 -11.57 2.80
N LEU A 108 5.22 -12.75 2.20
CA LEU A 108 6.24 -13.05 1.19
C LEU A 108 6.01 -12.23 -0.09
N GLN A 109 4.75 -12.10 -0.53
CA GLN A 109 4.39 -11.28 -1.68
C GLN A 109 4.58 -9.78 -1.39
N GLY A 110 4.32 -9.33 -0.17
CA GLY A 110 4.56 -7.94 0.26
C GLY A 110 6.04 -7.56 0.41
N THR A 111 6.92 -8.54 0.59
CA THR A 111 8.39 -8.33 0.61
C THR A 111 9.01 -8.39 -0.78
N GLN A 112 8.33 -9.00 -1.72
CA GLN A 112 8.63 -8.87 -3.14
C GLN A 112 7.90 -7.62 -3.63
N GLN A 113 8.58 -6.48 -3.67
CA GLN A 113 8.08 -5.35 -4.46
C GLN A 113 7.75 -5.88 -5.85
N PRO A 114 6.58 -5.51 -6.42
CA PRO A 114 6.13 -6.08 -7.68
C PRO A 114 6.97 -5.56 -8.85
N GLU A 115 8.16 -6.13 -9.05
CA GLU A 115 8.85 -5.96 -10.33
C GLU A 115 8.05 -6.60 -11.47
N GLU A 116 7.26 -7.64 -11.18
CA GLU A 116 6.37 -8.28 -12.15
C GLU A 116 5.19 -7.39 -12.59
N ASN A 117 4.60 -6.61 -11.68
CA ASN A 117 3.48 -5.74 -12.03
C ASN A 117 3.89 -4.52 -12.87
N GLN A 118 5.17 -4.11 -12.86
CA GLN A 118 5.61 -2.99 -13.69
C GLN A 118 5.71 -3.39 -15.18
N LYS A 119 6.17 -4.61 -15.47
CA LYS A 119 6.19 -5.12 -16.85
C LYS A 119 4.79 -5.35 -17.38
N ASP A 120 3.90 -5.92 -16.55
CA ASP A 120 2.51 -6.17 -16.91
C ASP A 120 1.73 -4.85 -17.11
N ALA A 121 1.90 -3.84 -16.28
CA ALA A 121 1.25 -2.54 -16.40
C ALA A 121 1.69 -1.78 -17.68
N LEU A 122 2.97 -1.88 -18.03
CA LEU A 122 3.50 -1.31 -19.29
C LEU A 122 2.95 -2.03 -20.51
N GLU A 123 2.89 -3.36 -20.49
CA GLU A 123 2.35 -4.17 -21.54
C GLU A 123 0.85 -3.92 -21.72
N GLN A 124 0.11 -3.80 -20.63
CA GLN A 124 -1.30 -3.41 -20.63
C GLN A 124 -1.49 -2.02 -21.23
N LEU A 125 -0.66 -1.03 -20.88
CA LEU A 125 -0.71 0.30 -21.47
C LEU A 125 -0.43 0.27 -22.98
N GLN A 126 0.57 -0.52 -23.40
CA GLN A 126 0.90 -0.65 -24.82
C GLN A 126 -0.20 -1.33 -25.64
N ASN A 127 -0.94 -2.25 -25.02
CA ASN A 127 -2.05 -2.98 -25.66
C ASN A 127 -3.35 -2.16 -25.76
N LEU A 128 -3.46 -1.01 -25.06
CA LEU A 128 -4.61 -0.12 -25.22
C LEU A 128 -4.66 0.47 -26.63
N ILE A 129 -5.84 0.48 -27.23
CA ILE A 129 -6.06 1.05 -28.58
C ILE A 129 -6.16 2.58 -28.47
N GLY A 130 -5.39 3.30 -29.28
CA GLY A 130 -5.32 4.76 -29.24
C GLY A 130 -4.33 5.27 -28.18
N ILE A 131 -4.48 6.52 -27.73
CA ILE A 131 -3.65 7.18 -26.70
C ILE A 131 -2.13 7.16 -26.97
N GLU A 132 -1.72 7.14 -28.24
CA GLU A 132 -0.29 7.07 -28.64
C GLU A 132 0.58 8.17 -28.02
N LYS A 133 0.02 9.38 -27.81
CA LYS A 133 0.72 10.49 -27.15
C LYS A 133 1.01 10.16 -25.69
N VAL A 134 0.05 9.53 -24.98
CA VAL A 134 0.22 9.15 -23.57
C VAL A 134 1.24 8.02 -23.46
N LYS A 135 1.18 7.00 -24.31
CA LYS A 135 2.18 5.92 -24.35
C LYS A 135 3.59 6.48 -24.48
N LYS A 136 3.79 7.37 -25.46
CA LYS A 136 5.09 8.00 -25.68
C LYS A 136 5.57 8.85 -24.50
N GLN A 137 4.67 9.55 -23.81
CA GLN A 137 5.02 10.30 -22.62
C GLN A 137 5.43 9.39 -21.47
N VAL A 138 4.71 8.29 -21.24
CA VAL A 138 5.06 7.31 -20.21
C VAL A 138 6.42 6.67 -20.50
N GLU A 139 6.72 6.29 -21.73
CA GLU A 139 8.03 5.79 -22.13
C GLU A 139 9.15 6.80 -21.87
N GLN A 140 8.91 8.08 -22.12
CA GLN A 140 9.87 9.13 -21.81
C GLN A 140 10.12 9.26 -20.29
N PHE A 141 9.08 9.15 -19.46
CA PHE A 141 9.24 9.17 -18.02
C PHE A 141 10.04 7.99 -17.51
N ILE A 142 9.80 6.79 -18.04
CA ILE A 142 10.56 5.58 -17.68
C ILE A 142 12.03 5.74 -18.05
N SER A 143 12.33 6.18 -19.28
CA SER A 143 13.69 6.41 -19.74
C SER A 143 14.44 7.43 -18.87
N LEU A 144 13.73 8.47 -18.41
CA LEU A 144 14.29 9.48 -17.51
C LEU A 144 14.56 8.91 -16.11
N ALA A 145 13.65 8.09 -15.59
CA ALA A 145 13.82 7.43 -14.30
C ALA A 145 15.01 6.45 -14.31
N GLU A 146 15.14 5.67 -15.37
CA GLU A 146 16.29 4.77 -15.57
C GLU A 146 17.63 5.52 -15.68
N LEU A 147 17.62 6.64 -16.40
CA LEU A 147 18.81 7.50 -16.50
C LEU A 147 19.18 8.07 -15.13
N ASN A 148 18.22 8.56 -14.37
CA ASN A 148 18.46 9.08 -13.03
C ASN A 148 19.00 8.01 -12.09
N LYS A 149 18.47 6.79 -12.12
CA LYS A 149 18.98 5.66 -11.35
C LYS A 149 20.44 5.35 -11.68
N LYS A 150 20.81 5.30 -12.95
CA LYS A 150 22.19 5.09 -13.40
C LYS A 150 23.12 6.23 -12.97
N ARG A 151 22.64 7.48 -12.97
CA ARG A 151 23.42 8.63 -12.50
C ARG A 151 23.65 8.57 -11.00
N GLU A 152 22.65 8.18 -10.22
CA GLU A 152 22.76 7.98 -8.79
C GLU A 152 23.79 6.88 -8.44
N GLU A 153 23.75 5.75 -9.15
CA GLU A 153 24.74 4.66 -9.02
C GLU A 153 26.17 5.12 -9.34
N GLN A 154 26.33 6.13 -10.17
CA GLN A 154 27.63 6.73 -10.53
C GLN A 154 28.03 7.93 -9.65
N GLY A 155 27.23 8.25 -8.61
CA GLY A 155 27.50 9.38 -7.71
C GLY A 155 27.29 10.75 -8.35
N ALA A 156 26.59 10.84 -9.48
CA ALA A 156 26.27 12.10 -10.15
C ALA A 156 25.00 12.74 -9.58
N ALA A 157 24.91 14.06 -9.67
CA ALA A 157 23.70 14.76 -9.24
C ALA A 157 22.47 14.32 -10.05
N VAL A 158 21.42 13.94 -9.35
CA VAL A 158 20.12 13.53 -9.92
C VAL A 158 19.22 14.76 -10.01
N SER A 159 18.57 14.98 -11.14
CA SER A 159 17.55 16.02 -11.25
C SER A 159 16.23 15.52 -10.72
N GLU A 160 15.66 16.21 -9.74
CA GLU A 160 14.29 15.94 -9.29
C GLU A 160 13.31 16.24 -10.43
N PHE A 161 12.43 15.28 -10.73
CA PHE A 161 11.33 15.48 -11.65
C PHE A 161 10.00 15.18 -10.96
N SER A 162 8.99 15.96 -11.30
CA SER A 162 7.67 15.81 -10.73
C SER A 162 6.90 14.72 -11.47
N LEU A 163 6.37 13.74 -10.72
CA LEU A 163 5.45 12.72 -11.24
C LEU A 163 3.98 13.18 -11.21
N HIS A 164 3.73 14.43 -10.76
CA HIS A 164 2.37 14.95 -10.75
C HIS A 164 1.87 15.15 -12.18
N SER A 165 0.82 14.43 -12.53
CA SER A 165 0.25 14.46 -13.89
C SER A 165 -1.24 14.81 -13.81
N LEU A 166 -1.69 15.66 -14.73
CA LEU A 166 -3.10 16.00 -14.91
C LEU A 166 -3.59 15.35 -16.21
N PHE A 167 -4.61 14.53 -16.10
CA PHE A 167 -5.30 13.93 -17.24
C PHE A 167 -6.54 14.75 -17.56
N LEU A 168 -6.62 15.28 -18.81
CA LEU A 168 -7.71 16.12 -19.32
C LEU A 168 -8.44 15.39 -20.45
#